data_4174393b16841d974d504a450456d1f2
#
_entry.id   4174393b16841d974d504a450456d1f2
#
_cell.length_a   1.000
_cell.length_b   1.000
_cell.length_c   1.000
_cell.angle_alpha   90.00
_cell.angle_beta   90.00
_cell.angle_gamma   90.00
#
_symmetry.space_group_name_H-M   'P 1'
#
loop_
_entity.id
_entity.type
_entity.pdbx_description
1 polymer ?
#
loop_
_entity_poly.entity_id
_entity_poly.type
_entity_poly.pdbx_seq_one_letter_code
_entity_poly.pdbx_strand_id
1 'polypeptide(L)'
;AKGRMVAGLCPATQTPARHCVVLIFPDINPYVPLLGPYQFNLAGWHIGPLGVRWYALAYIAGITLGWRYAVRLVKTQRLWGSAQPIATPVQLDDLVLWLTLGVVLGGRMGSMLFYNTHELFTHPLSTFKIWDGGMSFHGGMIGVAVALVWFSRANRIDLLRLADLVAPCVPFGLFFGRIANFINGELWGRVTHVPWGMVFCNATIRSEYGGDCPAGLEPRHPIQLYVAALHGNVLVLILRCGSHQVG
;
A
#
# COMPACT_ATOMS: atom_id res chain seq x y z
N ALA A 1 6.21 23.06 -0.42
CA ALA A 1 6.11 22.69 -1.82
C ALA A 1 4.98 23.50 -2.46
N LYS A 2 5.33 24.52 -3.26
CA LYS A 2 4.37 25.32 -4.04
C LYS A 2 4.07 24.55 -5.33
N GLY A 3 2.84 24.02 -5.47
CA GLY A 3 2.35 23.46 -6.72
C GLY A 3 2.43 24.52 -7.84
N ARG A 4 3.16 24.22 -8.91
CA ARG A 4 3.19 25.05 -10.11
C ARG A 4 1.89 24.85 -10.87
N MET A 5 1.07 25.89 -10.96
CA MET A 5 -0.01 25.98 -11.93
C MET A 5 0.60 26.40 -13.27
N VAL A 6 0.45 25.56 -14.27
CA VAL A 6 0.83 25.89 -15.66
C VAL A 6 -0.46 25.91 -16.47
N ALA A 7 -0.71 27.04 -17.15
CA ALA A 7 -1.79 27.16 -18.12
C ALA A 7 -1.45 26.30 -19.35
N GLY A 8 -2.08 25.13 -19.49
CA GLY A 8 -1.93 24.25 -20.62
C GLY A 8 -3.12 24.37 -21.55
N LEU A 9 -2.87 24.35 -22.86
CA LEU A 9 -3.87 24.33 -23.93
C LEU A 9 -4.70 23.04 -23.82
N CYS A 10 -6.01 23.16 -23.62
CA CYS A 10 -6.95 22.06 -23.82
C CYS A 10 -6.94 21.63 -25.29
N PRO A 11 -7.00 20.33 -25.61
CA PRO A 11 -7.17 19.88 -26.98
C PRO A 11 -8.49 20.44 -27.55
N ALA A 12 -8.40 21.02 -28.74
CA ALA A 12 -9.45 21.74 -29.43
C ALA A 12 -10.60 20.81 -29.84
N THR A 13 -11.65 20.71 -29.01
CA THR A 13 -13.01 20.37 -29.44
C THR A 13 -13.97 21.34 -28.79
N GLN A 14 -14.30 22.37 -29.54
CA GLN A 14 -15.52 23.19 -29.52
C GLN A 14 -16.16 23.49 -28.14
N THR A 15 -15.61 24.51 -27.44
CA THR A 15 -16.42 25.44 -26.60
C THR A 15 -15.50 26.56 -26.10
N PRO A 16 -16.03 27.79 -25.78
CA PRO A 16 -15.21 28.98 -25.54
C PRO A 16 -14.25 28.79 -24.39
N ALA A 17 -13.03 29.28 -24.56
CA ALA A 17 -11.86 29.16 -23.67
C ALA A 17 -12.19 29.42 -22.19
N ARG A 18 -12.61 28.41 -21.48
CA ARG A 18 -12.46 28.39 -20.02
C ARG A 18 -11.00 28.04 -19.76
N HIS A 19 -10.30 28.89 -19.05
CA HIS A 19 -8.97 28.58 -18.55
C HIS A 19 -9.04 27.29 -17.73
N CYS A 20 -8.72 26.15 -18.35
CA CYS A 20 -8.57 24.88 -17.62
C CYS A 20 -7.32 25.00 -16.77
N VAL A 21 -7.50 25.18 -15.48
CA VAL A 21 -6.43 25.01 -14.50
C VAL A 21 -6.13 23.52 -14.43
N VAL A 22 -5.07 23.09 -15.10
CA VAL A 22 -4.61 21.71 -15.04
C VAL A 22 -3.73 21.56 -13.81
N LEU A 23 -4.13 20.67 -12.88
CA LEU A 23 -3.30 20.33 -11.75
C LEU A 23 -2.19 19.38 -12.22
N ILE A 24 -0.95 19.80 -12.02
CA ILE A 24 0.20 18.91 -12.26
C ILE A 24 0.49 18.14 -10.97
N PHE A 25 0.70 16.84 -11.11
CA PHE A 25 1.14 15.99 -10.01
C PHE A 25 2.43 16.57 -9.39
N PRO A 26 2.46 16.75 -8.05
CA PRO A 26 3.62 17.34 -7.38
C PRO A 26 4.86 16.48 -7.58
N ASP A 27 6.03 17.11 -7.69
CA ASP A 27 7.31 16.43 -7.81
C ASP A 27 7.75 15.95 -6.42
N ILE A 28 7.34 14.74 -6.08
CA ILE A 28 7.63 14.09 -4.79
C ILE A 28 8.70 13.04 -5.05
N ASN A 29 9.81 13.13 -4.32
CA ASN A 29 10.84 12.10 -4.35
C ASN A 29 10.26 10.80 -3.76
N PRO A 30 10.32 9.64 -4.46
CA PRO A 30 9.83 8.36 -3.95
C PRO A 30 10.60 7.86 -2.73
N TYR A 31 11.82 8.38 -2.52
CA TYR A 31 12.61 8.10 -1.32
C TYR A 31 12.38 9.14 -0.24
N VAL A 32 12.39 8.67 1.00
CA VAL A 32 12.27 9.55 2.17
C VAL A 32 13.53 10.42 2.27
N PRO A 33 13.40 11.76 2.30
CA PRO A 33 14.54 12.63 2.53
C PRO A 33 15.25 12.21 3.83
N LEU A 34 16.57 12.21 3.88
CA LEU A 34 17.41 11.73 4.98
C LEU A 34 17.65 10.20 5.06
N LEU A 35 16.86 9.36 4.37
CA LEU A 35 17.00 7.90 4.39
C LEU A 35 17.39 7.32 3.02
N GLY A 36 17.99 8.12 2.15
CA GLY A 36 18.52 7.71 0.84
C GLY A 36 17.96 8.55 -0.32
N PRO A 37 18.30 8.17 -1.56
CA PRO A 37 19.11 7.00 -1.93
C PRO A 37 20.61 7.22 -1.71
N TYR A 38 21.25 6.31 -1.02
CA TYR A 38 22.69 6.28 -0.83
C TYR A 38 23.31 5.27 -1.79
N GLN A 39 24.41 5.66 -2.43
CA GLN A 39 25.20 4.78 -3.28
C GLN A 39 26.59 4.61 -2.65
N PHE A 40 27.00 3.39 -2.48
CA PHE A 40 28.30 3.06 -1.92
C PHE A 40 29.11 2.28 -2.94
N ASN A 41 30.36 2.68 -3.14
CA ASN A 41 31.34 1.93 -3.90
C ASN A 41 32.28 1.25 -2.92
N LEU A 42 32.10 -0.05 -2.70
CA LEU A 42 32.97 -0.82 -1.82
C LEU A 42 33.75 -1.85 -2.64
N ALA A 43 35.09 -1.71 -2.66
CA ALA A 43 36.01 -2.65 -3.32
C ALA A 43 35.62 -3.00 -4.78
N GLY A 44 35.12 -2.02 -5.57
CA GLY A 44 34.71 -2.23 -6.97
C GLY A 44 33.30 -2.74 -7.14
N TRP A 45 32.52 -2.96 -6.06
CA TRP A 45 31.13 -3.32 -6.09
C TRP A 45 30.27 -2.05 -5.91
N HIS A 46 29.41 -1.78 -6.88
CA HIS A 46 28.41 -0.72 -6.78
C HIS A 46 27.22 -1.24 -6.00
N ILE A 47 27.08 -0.80 -4.76
CA ILE A 47 25.93 -1.14 -3.89
C ILE A 47 24.99 0.06 -3.84
N GLY A 48 23.77 -0.11 -4.33
CA GLY A 48 22.77 0.93 -4.30
C GLY A 48 21.94 1.05 -5.59
N PRO A 49 20.93 1.89 -5.59
CA PRO A 49 20.61 2.90 -4.57
C PRO A 49 19.90 2.28 -3.35
N LEU A 50 20.50 2.37 -2.17
CA LEU A 50 19.87 1.97 -0.92
C LEU A 50 19.10 3.15 -0.34
N GLY A 51 17.81 3.02 -0.18
CA GLY A 51 16.97 4.08 0.39
C GLY A 51 15.62 3.56 0.86
N VAL A 52 15.08 4.23 1.86
CA VAL A 52 13.73 3.92 2.35
C VAL A 52 12.73 4.65 1.47
N ARG A 53 11.89 3.90 0.77
CA ARG A 53 10.78 4.43 -0.01
C ARG A 53 9.58 4.72 0.91
N TRP A 54 8.77 5.69 0.55
CA TRP A 54 7.49 6.00 1.24
C TRP A 54 6.59 4.77 1.38
N TYR A 55 6.68 3.83 0.44
CA TYR A 55 5.98 2.55 0.52
C TYR A 55 6.34 1.75 1.77
N ALA A 56 7.62 1.66 2.11
CA ALA A 56 8.06 0.93 3.30
C ALA A 56 7.48 1.56 4.58
N LEU A 57 7.50 2.89 4.66
CA LEU A 57 6.89 3.61 5.79
C LEU A 57 5.37 3.41 5.86
N ALA A 58 4.70 3.42 4.72
CA ALA A 58 3.26 3.18 4.63
C ALA A 58 2.90 1.77 5.14
N TYR A 59 3.66 0.74 4.76
CA TYR A 59 3.47 -0.61 5.26
C TYR A 59 3.72 -0.69 6.77
N ILE A 60 4.83 -0.13 7.24
CA ILE A 60 5.16 -0.11 8.67
C ILE A 60 4.05 0.59 9.46
N ALA A 61 3.58 1.75 9.00
CA ALA A 61 2.50 2.48 9.67
C ALA A 61 1.19 1.67 9.69
N GLY A 62 0.80 1.09 8.55
CA GLY A 62 -0.41 0.28 8.43
C GLY A 62 -0.39 -0.94 9.33
N ILE A 63 0.71 -1.70 9.31
CA ILE A 63 0.88 -2.91 10.14
C ILE A 63 0.91 -2.52 11.64
N THR A 64 1.71 -1.51 12.01
CA THR A 64 1.84 -1.09 13.41
C THR A 64 0.52 -0.59 13.98
N LEU A 65 -0.23 0.22 13.25
CA LEU A 65 -1.51 0.74 13.70
C LEU A 65 -2.58 -0.36 13.73
N GLY A 66 -2.62 -1.23 12.74
CA GLY A 66 -3.50 -2.40 12.74
C GLY A 66 -3.22 -3.33 13.92
N TRP A 67 -1.96 -3.64 14.18
CA TRP A 67 -1.54 -4.41 15.35
C TRP A 67 -1.95 -3.76 16.67
N ARG A 68 -1.64 -2.46 16.86
CA ARG A 68 -2.04 -1.72 18.07
C ARG A 68 -3.55 -1.73 18.27
N TYR A 69 -4.30 -1.64 17.19
CA TYR A 69 -5.75 -1.73 17.24
C TYR A 69 -6.23 -3.13 17.65
N ALA A 70 -5.69 -4.19 17.06
CA ALA A 70 -5.99 -5.56 17.46
C ALA A 70 -5.67 -5.82 18.94
N VAL A 71 -4.50 -5.38 19.41
CA VAL A 71 -4.12 -5.48 20.82
C VAL A 71 -5.09 -4.72 21.73
N ARG A 72 -5.55 -3.54 21.30
CA ARG A 72 -6.56 -2.77 22.05
C ARG A 72 -7.89 -3.52 22.14
N LEU A 73 -8.36 -4.11 21.03
CA LEU A 73 -9.57 -4.91 21.02
C LEU A 73 -9.50 -6.08 22.00
N VAL A 74 -8.39 -6.82 21.98
CA VAL A 74 -8.19 -7.98 22.86
C VAL A 74 -8.08 -7.57 24.33
N LYS A 75 -7.47 -6.42 24.64
CA LYS A 75 -7.37 -5.91 26.02
C LYS A 75 -8.67 -5.31 26.55
N THR A 76 -9.64 -5.01 25.70
CA THR A 76 -10.91 -4.39 26.09
C THR A 76 -11.89 -5.46 26.55
N GLN A 77 -11.87 -5.80 27.84
CA GLN A 77 -12.72 -6.85 28.45
C GLN A 77 -14.22 -6.66 28.14
N ARG A 78 -14.67 -5.43 28.01
CA ARG A 78 -16.08 -5.10 27.74
C ARG A 78 -16.60 -5.69 26.41
N LEU A 79 -15.73 -5.85 25.41
CA LEU A 79 -16.08 -6.44 24.12
C LEU A 79 -16.32 -7.96 24.23
N TRP A 80 -15.71 -8.58 25.24
CA TRP A 80 -15.76 -10.03 25.43
C TRP A 80 -16.79 -10.46 26.47
N GLY A 81 -17.33 -9.52 27.28
CA GLY A 81 -18.27 -9.80 28.34
C GLY A 81 -17.69 -10.79 29.36
N SER A 82 -18.36 -11.92 29.56
CA SER A 82 -17.89 -13.00 30.41
C SER A 82 -16.94 -13.99 29.70
N ALA A 83 -16.79 -13.87 28.38
CA ALA A 83 -15.93 -14.73 27.61
C ALA A 83 -14.45 -14.31 27.70
N GLN A 84 -13.56 -15.26 27.48
CA GLN A 84 -12.14 -14.97 27.33
C GLN A 84 -11.86 -14.36 25.95
N PRO A 85 -10.91 -13.41 25.83
CA PRO A 85 -10.41 -12.94 24.54
C PRO A 85 -9.92 -14.10 23.68
N ILE A 86 -10.11 -14.00 22.35
CA ILE A 86 -9.77 -15.08 21.39
C ILE A 86 -8.28 -15.36 21.34
N ALA A 87 -7.46 -14.33 21.55
CA ALA A 87 -6.02 -14.40 21.49
C ALA A 87 -5.39 -13.53 22.59
N THR A 88 -4.20 -13.88 23.01
CA THR A 88 -3.38 -13.05 23.91
C THR A 88 -2.61 -12.00 23.13
N PRO A 89 -2.18 -10.89 23.74
CA PRO A 89 -1.32 -9.91 23.07
C PRO A 89 -0.05 -10.52 22.47
N VAL A 90 0.57 -11.51 23.14
CA VAL A 90 1.76 -12.20 22.64
C VAL A 90 1.44 -13.01 21.36
N GLN A 91 0.28 -13.69 21.34
CA GLN A 91 -0.17 -14.37 20.13
C GLN A 91 -0.44 -13.40 18.97
N LEU A 92 -0.84 -12.15 19.26
CA LEU A 92 -1.01 -11.13 18.21
C LEU A 92 0.33 -10.66 17.65
N ASP A 93 1.38 -10.62 18.46
CA ASP A 93 2.74 -10.30 17.99
C ASP A 93 3.23 -11.37 17.01
N ASP A 94 3.04 -12.66 17.37
CA ASP A 94 3.35 -13.76 16.48
C ASP A 94 2.48 -13.76 15.22
N LEU A 95 1.19 -13.48 15.36
CA LEU A 95 0.25 -13.40 14.23
C LEU A 95 0.70 -12.36 13.20
N VAL A 96 1.09 -11.17 13.65
CA VAL A 96 1.58 -10.09 12.75
C VAL A 96 2.80 -10.57 11.97
N LEU A 97 3.72 -11.27 12.61
CA LEU A 97 4.89 -11.85 11.94
C LEU A 97 4.45 -12.84 10.84
N TRP A 98 3.57 -13.79 11.16
CA TRP A 98 3.07 -14.76 10.21
C TRP A 98 2.29 -14.14 9.05
N LEU A 99 1.45 -13.13 9.33
CA LEU A 99 0.73 -12.40 8.29
C LEU A 99 1.69 -11.63 7.38
N THR A 100 2.71 -11.00 7.93
CA THR A 100 3.73 -10.27 7.17
C THR A 100 4.50 -11.22 6.26
N LEU A 101 4.93 -12.37 6.78
CA LEU A 101 5.58 -13.42 5.97
C LEU A 101 4.63 -13.94 4.88
N GLY A 102 3.35 -14.15 5.22
CA GLY A 102 2.32 -14.54 4.27
C GLY A 102 2.17 -13.55 3.10
N VAL A 103 2.11 -12.24 3.40
CA VAL A 103 2.06 -11.20 2.36
C VAL A 103 3.28 -11.24 1.47
N VAL A 104 4.48 -11.27 2.05
CA VAL A 104 5.75 -11.18 1.30
C VAL A 104 5.96 -12.44 0.46
N LEU A 105 5.89 -13.62 1.07
CA LEU A 105 6.10 -14.89 0.36
C LEU A 105 4.99 -15.16 -0.65
N GLY A 106 3.74 -14.97 -0.24
CA GLY A 106 2.58 -15.15 -1.12
C GLY A 106 2.59 -14.15 -2.28
N GLY A 107 2.88 -12.88 -2.02
CA GLY A 107 2.98 -11.84 -3.04
C GLY A 107 4.07 -12.15 -4.07
N ARG A 108 5.24 -12.62 -3.63
CA ARG A 108 6.35 -12.97 -4.51
C ARG A 108 6.07 -14.25 -5.30
N MET A 109 5.65 -15.31 -4.62
CA MET A 109 5.26 -16.56 -5.27
C MET A 109 4.14 -16.35 -6.29
N GLY A 110 3.12 -15.58 -5.91
CA GLY A 110 2.03 -15.24 -6.82
C GLY A 110 2.49 -14.40 -8.02
N SER A 111 3.46 -13.50 -7.85
CA SER A 111 4.04 -12.76 -8.96
C SER A 111 4.74 -13.68 -9.95
N MET A 112 5.55 -14.60 -9.47
CA MET A 112 6.23 -15.58 -10.31
C MET A 112 5.27 -16.54 -10.98
N LEU A 113 4.26 -17.03 -10.25
CA LEU A 113 3.32 -18.01 -10.77
C LEU A 113 2.35 -17.42 -11.81
N PHE A 114 1.86 -16.17 -11.59
CA PHE A 114 0.82 -15.60 -12.45
C PHE A 114 1.36 -14.71 -13.56
N TYR A 115 2.52 -14.06 -13.37
CA TYR A 115 3.03 -13.06 -14.31
C TYR A 115 4.37 -13.44 -14.94
N ASN A 116 5.22 -14.21 -14.23
CA ASN A 116 6.58 -14.56 -14.70
C ASN A 116 6.82 -16.08 -14.67
N THR A 117 5.85 -16.86 -15.13
CA THR A 117 5.89 -18.33 -15.06
C THR A 117 7.11 -18.89 -15.79
N HIS A 118 7.50 -18.31 -16.93
CA HIS A 118 8.69 -18.73 -17.66
C HIS A 118 9.96 -18.57 -16.83
N GLU A 119 10.11 -17.45 -16.12
CA GLU A 119 11.27 -17.18 -15.27
C GLU A 119 11.31 -18.11 -14.04
N LEU A 120 10.14 -18.47 -13.51
CA LEU A 120 10.02 -19.43 -12.40
C LEU A 120 10.64 -20.79 -12.76
N PHE A 121 10.43 -21.28 -14.00
CA PHE A 121 10.94 -22.57 -14.45
C PHE A 121 12.38 -22.52 -14.96
N THR A 122 12.82 -21.40 -15.54
CA THR A 122 14.19 -21.26 -16.06
C THR A 122 15.19 -20.83 -14.98
N HIS A 123 14.75 -19.97 -14.07
CA HIS A 123 15.61 -19.40 -12.99
C HIS A 123 14.86 -19.39 -11.65
N PRO A 124 14.61 -20.55 -11.01
CA PRO A 124 13.79 -20.64 -9.78
C PRO A 124 14.37 -19.82 -8.62
N LEU A 125 15.68 -19.58 -8.58
CA LEU A 125 16.32 -18.75 -7.56
C LEU A 125 15.97 -17.26 -7.68
N SER A 126 15.49 -16.79 -8.84
CA SER A 126 15.03 -15.41 -9.01
C SER A 126 13.80 -15.09 -8.16
N THR A 127 13.04 -16.13 -7.76
CA THR A 127 11.91 -16.00 -6.84
C THR A 127 12.31 -15.37 -5.50
N PHE A 128 13.52 -15.64 -5.01
CA PHE A 128 14.02 -15.12 -3.75
C PHE A 128 14.57 -13.68 -3.84
N LYS A 129 14.73 -13.14 -5.06
CA LYS A 129 15.18 -11.76 -5.27
C LYS A 129 14.03 -10.78 -5.07
N ILE A 130 13.66 -10.53 -3.81
CA ILE A 130 12.54 -9.65 -3.44
C ILE A 130 12.80 -8.20 -3.87
N TRP A 131 14.06 -7.80 -3.97
CA TRP A 131 14.48 -6.45 -4.35
C TRP A 131 14.28 -6.11 -5.84
N ASP A 132 14.11 -7.11 -6.72
CA ASP A 132 13.83 -6.89 -8.14
C ASP A 132 12.37 -6.45 -8.40
N GLY A 133 11.57 -6.32 -7.32
CA GLY A 133 10.17 -5.91 -7.40
C GLY A 133 9.24 -7.04 -7.87
N GLY A 134 8.04 -6.66 -8.27
CA GLY A 134 7.00 -7.61 -8.71
C GLY A 134 6.36 -8.37 -7.55
N MET A 135 5.25 -7.82 -7.04
CA MET A 135 4.41 -8.49 -6.04
C MET A 135 2.98 -8.62 -6.55
N SER A 136 2.39 -9.80 -6.40
CA SER A 136 1.00 -10.07 -6.76
C SER A 136 0.09 -9.79 -5.57
N PHE A 137 -0.93 -8.96 -5.77
CA PHE A 137 -1.97 -8.74 -4.77
C PHE A 137 -2.71 -10.06 -4.42
N HIS A 138 -3.08 -10.84 -5.45
CA HIS A 138 -3.78 -12.11 -5.25
C HIS A 138 -2.90 -13.12 -4.50
N GLY A 139 -1.61 -13.17 -4.84
CA GLY A 139 -0.66 -14.02 -4.13
C GLY A 139 -0.51 -13.62 -2.66
N GLY A 140 -0.41 -12.33 -2.38
CA GLY A 140 -0.37 -11.80 -1.01
C GLY A 140 -1.63 -12.15 -0.22
N MET A 141 -2.80 -12.02 -0.82
CA MET A 141 -4.09 -12.38 -0.19
C MET A 141 -4.16 -13.88 0.14
N ILE A 142 -3.74 -14.74 -0.78
CA ILE A 142 -3.66 -16.20 -0.54
C ILE A 142 -2.66 -16.49 0.58
N GLY A 143 -1.50 -15.84 0.58
CA GLY A 143 -0.49 -15.99 1.63
C GLY A 143 -1.02 -15.61 3.02
N VAL A 144 -1.79 -14.51 3.13
CA VAL A 144 -2.48 -14.12 4.37
C VAL A 144 -3.48 -15.18 4.79
N ALA A 145 -4.31 -15.69 3.87
CA ALA A 145 -5.29 -16.72 4.18
C ALA A 145 -4.61 -18.02 4.71
N VAL A 146 -3.52 -18.43 4.06
CA VAL A 146 -2.73 -19.59 4.51
C VAL A 146 -2.13 -19.34 5.89
N ALA A 147 -1.57 -18.15 6.14
CA ALA A 147 -1.01 -17.78 7.44
C ALA A 147 -2.07 -17.80 8.55
N LEU A 148 -3.27 -17.26 8.28
CA LEU A 148 -4.40 -17.28 9.23
C LEU A 148 -4.83 -18.72 9.57
N VAL A 149 -4.99 -19.56 8.54
CA VAL A 149 -5.37 -20.97 8.73
C VAL A 149 -4.31 -21.73 9.52
N TRP A 150 -3.05 -21.53 9.16
CA TRP A 150 -1.94 -22.16 9.89
C TRP A 150 -1.89 -21.72 11.35
N PHE A 151 -1.93 -20.42 11.60
CA PHE A 151 -1.87 -19.84 12.94
C PHE A 151 -3.05 -20.27 13.80
N SER A 152 -4.25 -20.26 13.25
CA SER A 152 -5.48 -20.71 13.90
C SER A 152 -5.34 -22.17 14.38
N ARG A 153 -4.87 -23.09 13.51
CA ARG A 153 -4.66 -24.50 13.87
C ARG A 153 -3.55 -24.71 14.88
N ALA A 154 -2.42 -24.01 14.71
CA ALA A 154 -1.26 -24.15 15.61
C ALA A 154 -1.58 -23.70 17.04
N ASN A 155 -2.39 -22.64 17.18
CA ASN A 155 -2.77 -22.09 18.48
C ASN A 155 -4.14 -22.58 19.00
N ARG A 156 -4.84 -23.44 18.26
CA ARG A 156 -6.19 -23.95 18.58
C ARG A 156 -7.20 -22.81 18.75
N ILE A 157 -7.07 -21.76 17.94
CA ILE A 157 -7.98 -20.62 17.90
C ILE A 157 -9.00 -20.84 16.78
N ASP A 158 -10.25 -20.47 17.01
CA ASP A 158 -11.27 -20.51 15.96
C ASP A 158 -10.91 -19.56 14.81
N LEU A 159 -10.88 -20.08 13.58
CA LEU A 159 -10.44 -19.35 12.39
C LEU A 159 -11.34 -18.15 12.09
N LEU A 160 -12.65 -18.30 12.19
CA LEU A 160 -13.59 -17.23 11.84
C LEU A 160 -13.50 -16.09 12.84
N ARG A 161 -13.43 -16.40 14.13
CA ARG A 161 -13.22 -15.39 15.17
C ARG A 161 -11.89 -14.66 15.01
N LEU A 162 -10.81 -15.40 14.63
CA LEU A 162 -9.52 -14.77 14.35
C LEU A 162 -9.60 -13.88 13.13
N ALA A 163 -10.30 -14.27 12.08
CA ALA A 163 -10.54 -13.44 10.91
C ALA A 163 -11.35 -12.19 11.25
N ASP A 164 -12.37 -12.29 12.11
CA ASP A 164 -13.16 -11.16 12.60
C ASP A 164 -12.31 -10.16 13.40
N LEU A 165 -11.31 -10.65 14.15
CA LEU A 165 -10.37 -9.79 14.86
C LEU A 165 -9.41 -9.05 13.90
N VAL A 166 -9.00 -9.69 12.81
CA VAL A 166 -8.07 -9.13 11.82
C VAL A 166 -8.76 -8.21 10.83
N ALA A 167 -10.01 -8.50 10.45
CA ALA A 167 -10.74 -7.75 9.44
C ALA A 167 -10.79 -6.22 9.66
N PRO A 168 -11.06 -5.69 10.87
CA PRO A 168 -11.05 -4.26 11.14
C PRO A 168 -9.64 -3.63 11.09
N CYS A 169 -8.59 -4.43 11.06
CA CYS A 169 -7.21 -3.95 10.93
C CYS A 169 -6.81 -3.70 9.47
N VAL A 170 -7.48 -4.34 8.50
CA VAL A 170 -7.16 -4.24 7.07
C VAL A 170 -7.26 -2.81 6.53
N PRO A 171 -8.27 -1.98 6.87
CA PRO A 171 -8.38 -0.61 6.38
C PRO A 171 -7.16 0.27 6.69
N PHE A 172 -6.42 0.02 7.78
CA PHE A 172 -5.18 0.75 8.07
C PHE A 172 -4.14 0.54 6.95
N GLY A 173 -3.89 -0.71 6.57
CA GLY A 173 -2.96 -1.05 5.50
C GLY A 173 -3.40 -0.48 4.15
N LEU A 174 -4.69 -0.61 3.82
CA LEU A 174 -5.24 -0.11 2.56
C LEU A 174 -5.18 1.40 2.47
N PHE A 175 -5.48 2.14 3.54
CA PHE A 175 -5.39 3.59 3.59
C PHE A 175 -3.96 4.06 3.30
N PHE A 176 -2.99 3.59 4.07
CA PHE A 176 -1.59 4.00 3.91
C PHE A 176 -1.01 3.53 2.59
N GLY A 177 -1.36 2.35 2.11
CA GLY A 177 -0.97 1.84 0.80
C GLY A 177 -1.44 2.74 -0.34
N ARG A 178 -2.68 3.27 -0.28
CA ARG A 178 -3.20 4.20 -1.29
C ARG A 178 -2.52 5.58 -1.24
N ILE A 179 -2.17 6.05 -0.05
CA ILE A 179 -1.36 7.27 0.09
C ILE A 179 0.02 7.06 -0.54
N ALA A 180 0.65 5.91 -0.32
CA ALA A 180 1.94 5.59 -0.94
C ALA A 180 1.84 5.49 -2.48
N ASN A 181 0.77 4.88 -3.01
CA ASN A 181 0.53 4.87 -4.46
C ASN A 181 0.40 6.30 -5.04
N PHE A 182 -0.26 7.21 -4.30
CA PHE A 182 -0.33 8.60 -4.72
C PHE A 182 1.05 9.27 -4.69
N ILE A 183 1.84 9.10 -3.65
CA ILE A 183 3.19 9.66 -3.53
C ILE A 183 4.10 9.18 -4.69
N ASN A 184 3.98 7.92 -5.08
CA ASN A 184 4.75 7.34 -6.19
C ASN A 184 4.17 7.72 -7.57
N GLY A 185 3.00 8.35 -7.65
CA GLY A 185 2.38 8.72 -8.92
C GLY A 185 1.93 7.54 -9.78
N GLU A 186 1.51 6.44 -9.14
CA GLU A 186 1.09 5.20 -9.82
C GLU A 186 -0.38 4.86 -9.54
N LEU A 187 -0.95 3.90 -10.29
CA LEU A 187 -2.35 3.46 -10.17
C LEU A 187 -3.36 4.61 -10.30
N TRP A 188 -3.12 5.52 -11.22
CA TRP A 188 -4.03 6.62 -11.58
C TRP A 188 -5.34 6.10 -12.18
N GLY A 189 -6.35 6.99 -12.21
CA GLY A 189 -7.66 6.70 -12.78
C GLY A 189 -7.77 6.95 -14.28
N ARG A 190 -9.00 6.95 -14.76
CA ARG A 190 -9.33 7.25 -16.16
C ARG A 190 -9.06 8.73 -16.47
N VAL A 191 -8.89 9.04 -17.75
CA VAL A 191 -8.87 10.41 -18.25
C VAL A 191 -10.16 11.13 -17.86
N THR A 192 -10.03 12.41 -17.49
CA THR A 192 -11.15 13.20 -16.99
C THR A 192 -10.99 14.68 -17.30
N HIS A 193 -12.12 15.38 -17.34
CA HIS A 193 -12.19 16.83 -17.51
C HIS A 193 -12.67 17.58 -16.24
N VAL A 194 -12.70 16.90 -15.09
CA VAL A 194 -13.06 17.55 -13.83
C VAL A 194 -11.98 18.56 -13.39
N PRO A 195 -12.35 19.62 -12.65
CA PRO A 195 -11.40 20.67 -12.26
C PRO A 195 -10.22 20.20 -11.40
N TRP A 196 -10.35 19.07 -10.74
CA TRP A 196 -9.30 18.45 -9.90
C TRP A 196 -8.59 17.27 -10.57
N GLY A 197 -8.80 17.06 -11.87
CA GLY A 197 -8.02 16.11 -12.65
C GLY A 197 -6.55 16.45 -12.61
N MET A 198 -5.68 15.45 -12.48
CA MET A 198 -4.23 15.61 -12.37
C MET A 198 -3.50 15.00 -13.55
N VAL A 199 -2.46 15.69 -14.05
CA VAL A 199 -1.50 15.12 -15.00
C VAL A 199 -0.37 14.48 -14.22
N PHE A 200 -0.30 13.14 -14.28
CA PHE A 200 0.73 12.33 -13.61
C PHE A 200 1.99 12.24 -14.48
N CYS A 201 2.66 13.37 -14.63
CA CYS A 201 3.89 13.49 -15.39
C CYS A 201 4.75 14.61 -14.78
N ASN A 202 5.77 14.23 -14.04
CA ASN A 202 6.76 15.14 -13.45
C ASN A 202 8.19 14.70 -13.78
N ALA A 203 9.20 15.40 -13.29
CA ALA A 203 10.60 15.07 -13.55
C ALA A 203 10.98 13.70 -12.96
N THR A 204 10.50 13.38 -11.78
CA THR A 204 10.76 12.10 -11.10
C THR A 204 10.18 10.93 -11.88
N ILE A 205 8.91 11.01 -12.29
CA ILE A 205 8.25 9.96 -13.11
C ILE A 205 9.01 9.76 -14.41
N ARG A 206 9.37 10.85 -15.12
CA ARG A 206 10.15 10.75 -16.35
C ARG A 206 11.49 10.07 -16.15
N SER A 207 12.19 10.37 -15.06
CA SER A 207 13.49 9.74 -14.78
C SER A 207 13.36 8.24 -14.48
N GLU A 208 12.28 7.79 -13.84
CA GLU A 208 12.02 6.37 -13.58
C GLU A 208 11.63 5.59 -14.84
N TYR A 209 10.93 6.24 -15.78
CA TYR A 209 10.41 5.58 -17.00
C TYR A 209 11.16 6.00 -18.28
N GLY A 210 12.45 6.32 -18.18
CA GLY A 210 13.30 6.58 -19.36
C GLY A 210 12.93 7.82 -20.19
N GLY A 211 12.27 8.78 -19.58
CA GLY A 211 11.81 10.01 -20.25
C GLY A 211 10.34 10.05 -20.57
N ASP A 212 9.64 8.92 -20.47
CA ASP A 212 8.22 8.78 -20.79
C ASP A 212 7.31 9.11 -19.60
N CYS A 213 6.05 9.38 -19.91
CA CYS A 213 4.97 9.51 -18.93
C CYS A 213 3.96 8.38 -19.12
N PRO A 214 4.02 7.30 -18.33
CA PRO A 214 3.14 6.14 -18.51
C PRO A 214 1.64 6.48 -18.43
N ALA A 215 1.29 7.52 -17.67
CA ALA A 215 -0.07 8.03 -17.58
C ALA A 215 -0.51 8.83 -18.82
N GLY A 216 0.40 9.19 -19.71
CA GLY A 216 0.18 10.21 -20.75
C GLY A 216 0.17 11.63 -20.17
N LEU A 217 -0.16 12.59 -21.03
CA LEU A 217 -0.21 14.03 -20.68
C LEU A 217 -1.63 14.53 -20.41
N GLU A 218 -2.62 13.65 -20.41
CA GLU A 218 -4.01 13.96 -20.16
C GLU A 218 -4.33 13.99 -18.66
N PRO A 219 -5.22 14.89 -18.20
CA PRO A 219 -5.67 14.88 -16.81
C PRO A 219 -6.41 13.58 -16.47
N ARG A 220 -6.09 12.99 -15.32
CA ARG A 220 -6.68 11.75 -14.83
C ARG A 220 -7.25 11.94 -13.43
N HIS A 221 -8.22 11.12 -13.07
CA HIS A 221 -8.71 11.07 -11.70
C HIS A 221 -7.60 10.59 -10.74
N PRO A 222 -7.33 11.32 -9.64
CA PRO A 222 -6.44 10.85 -8.56
C PRO A 222 -7.16 9.79 -7.72
N ILE A 223 -7.41 8.62 -8.32
CA ILE A 223 -8.21 7.54 -7.72
C ILE A 223 -7.61 7.03 -6.42
N GLN A 224 -6.30 7.13 -6.27
CA GLN A 224 -5.59 6.78 -5.06
C GLN A 224 -6.13 7.57 -3.85
N LEU A 225 -6.38 8.88 -4.01
CA LEU A 225 -6.93 9.73 -2.96
C LEU A 225 -8.41 9.41 -2.68
N TYR A 226 -9.20 9.11 -3.72
CA TYR A 226 -10.59 8.73 -3.53
C TYR A 226 -10.71 7.44 -2.72
N VAL A 227 -9.92 6.45 -3.09
CA VAL A 227 -9.92 5.15 -2.41
C VAL A 227 -9.32 5.28 -1.00
N ALA A 228 -8.28 6.11 -0.81
CA ALA A 228 -7.76 6.42 0.52
C ALA A 228 -8.83 7.08 1.41
N ALA A 229 -9.57 8.07 0.88
CA ALA A 229 -10.64 8.72 1.62
C ALA A 229 -11.76 7.72 2.00
N LEU A 230 -12.12 6.81 1.10
CA LEU A 230 -13.11 5.75 1.38
C LEU A 230 -12.62 4.82 2.51
N HIS A 231 -11.39 4.31 2.42
CA HIS A 231 -10.80 3.46 3.46
C HIS A 231 -10.64 4.23 4.78
N GLY A 232 -10.26 5.51 4.74
CA GLY A 232 -10.17 6.37 5.91
C GLY A 232 -11.53 6.58 6.60
N ASN A 233 -12.62 6.75 5.84
CA ASN A 233 -13.98 6.84 6.39
C ASN A 233 -14.41 5.53 7.06
N VAL A 234 -14.13 4.39 6.42
CA VAL A 234 -14.38 3.07 7.02
C VAL A 234 -13.59 2.92 8.32
N LEU A 235 -12.34 3.34 8.33
CA LEU A 235 -11.48 3.33 9.51
C LEU A 235 -12.05 4.18 10.65
N VAL A 236 -12.52 5.41 10.35
CA VAL A 236 -13.17 6.29 11.33
C VAL A 236 -14.43 5.64 11.91
N LEU A 237 -15.24 4.99 11.07
CA LEU A 237 -16.43 4.26 11.53
C LEU A 237 -16.06 3.11 12.48
N ILE A 238 -15.07 2.30 12.12
CA ILE A 238 -14.57 1.20 12.96
C ILE A 238 -14.08 1.72 14.32
N LEU A 239 -13.29 2.79 14.32
CA LEU A 239 -12.77 3.38 15.54
C LEU A 239 -13.88 3.97 16.42
N ARG A 240 -14.89 4.60 15.83
CA ARG A 240 -16.06 5.14 16.56
C ARG A 240 -16.93 4.03 17.14
N CYS A 241 -17.27 3.02 16.35
CA CYS A 241 -18.03 1.88 16.86
C CYS A 241 -17.29 1.18 18.01
N GLY A 242 -15.99 0.97 17.88
CA GLY A 242 -15.15 0.42 18.95
C GLY A 242 -15.12 1.31 20.19
N SER A 243 -15.10 2.65 20.04
CA SER A 243 -15.10 3.57 21.17
C SER A 243 -16.45 3.63 21.90
N HIS A 244 -17.58 3.54 21.17
CA HIS A 244 -18.92 3.48 21.77
C HIS A 244 -19.15 2.21 22.60
N GLN A 245 -18.48 1.11 22.27
CA GLN A 245 -18.55 -0.11 23.07
C GLN A 245 -17.62 -0.08 24.28
N VAL A 246 -16.70 0.88 24.35
CA VAL A 246 -15.70 1.06 25.43
C VAL A 246 -16.05 2.22 26.40
N GLY A 247 -16.97 3.12 26.02
CA GLY A 247 -17.57 4.19 26.86
C GLY A 247 -18.90 3.77 27.49
#